data_7b920740c31da301ff4e7aed324ffb90
#
_entry.id   7b920740c31da301ff4e7aed324ffb90
#
_cell.length_a   1.000
_cell.length_b   1.000
_cell.length_c   1.000
_cell.angle_alpha   90.00
_cell.angle_beta   90.00
_cell.angle_gamma   90.00
#
_symmetry.space_group_name_H-M   'P 1'
#
loop_
_entity.id
_entity.type
_entity.pdbx_description
1 polymer ?
#
loop_
_entity_poly.entity_id
_entity_poly.type
_entity_poly.pdbx_seq_one_letter_code
_entity_poly.pdbx_strand_id
1 'polypeptide(L)'
;MTIDNDYIADQFSLLGKLMDIHGENSFKTKSYSVAAFTLEKLPAPIRELPPDKITSIKGIGDAIGKKIQEILQTGELRLLQEYIANTPPGIIEMLQIKGLGPKKIATIWKEMEIESVGELLYACQENRLLLFKGFGEKTQQNVREAIEFRLRHVGSHLFADIEAITMEIDAQLKKTFPAVQWALTGDFRRQLEVITKLQWITTAPPETAQAFLNTNAPDEVVAIEFIHTTPEDFIRTLFETSCSSEFLQAWQEKVKHPSYTSEESLFEDANLPFIPPFRREQKIILEQPANSPLAPVIETTDIRAIIHSHSKWSDGSNTLGEMAAACIEKGFEYLVISDHSKTAFYANGLKEDRIREQHAEIDELNRQLAPFVIFKSIESDILNDGALDYSNDILSTFDLVIASVHSNLKMSEEKAMTRLLRAIENPYTAVLGHLTGRLLLSRPGYPVDHKKIIDACVANHVVIELNAHPRRLDMDWRWIGYALDKGALISIDPDAHSTAGYKDIRYGVLAAQKAGLTSEKNLSSFTLEKFRTYLAERRKSRGI
;
A
#
# COMPACT_ATOMS: atom_id res chain seq x y z
N MET A 1 -10.32 -0.55 37.90
CA MET A 1 -10.37 0.76 37.22
C MET A 1 -11.22 1.69 38.06
N THR A 2 -10.73 2.87 38.40
CA THR A 2 -11.49 3.80 39.27
C THR A 2 -12.43 4.61 38.37
N ILE A 3 -13.73 4.52 38.60
CA ILE A 3 -14.75 5.31 37.89
C ILE A 3 -14.78 6.70 38.55
N ASP A 4 -14.14 7.67 37.90
CA ASP A 4 -14.11 9.08 38.29
C ASP A 4 -14.85 9.96 37.28
N ASN A 5 -14.85 11.28 37.52
CA ASN A 5 -15.52 12.23 36.65
C ASN A 5 -14.94 12.25 35.22
N ASP A 6 -13.62 12.11 35.09
CA ASP A 6 -12.93 12.15 33.82
C ASP A 6 -13.28 10.91 33.00
N TYR A 7 -13.31 9.73 33.62
CA TYR A 7 -13.75 8.50 32.97
C TYR A 7 -15.16 8.63 32.37
N ILE A 8 -16.13 9.19 33.16
CA ILE A 8 -17.50 9.36 32.68
C ILE A 8 -17.57 10.44 31.58
N ALA A 9 -16.80 11.51 31.74
CA ALA A 9 -16.69 12.56 30.73
C ALA A 9 -16.16 12.03 29.39
N ASP A 10 -15.12 11.19 29.42
CA ASP A 10 -14.55 10.54 28.23
C ASP A 10 -15.58 9.65 27.51
N GLN A 11 -16.36 8.85 28.28
CA GLN A 11 -17.44 8.02 27.71
C GLN A 11 -18.48 8.89 26.97
N PHE A 12 -18.89 10.00 27.55
CA PHE A 12 -19.85 10.92 26.92
C PHE A 12 -19.24 11.70 25.75
N SER A 13 -17.99 12.13 25.84
CA SER A 13 -17.27 12.79 24.76
C SER A 13 -17.17 11.87 23.54
N LEU A 14 -16.77 10.62 23.74
CA LEU A 14 -16.69 9.64 22.66
C LEU A 14 -18.08 9.34 22.08
N LEU A 15 -19.09 9.11 22.92
CA LEU A 15 -20.46 8.89 22.45
C LEU A 15 -20.98 10.05 21.61
N GLY A 16 -20.80 11.29 22.05
CA GLY A 16 -21.21 12.48 21.30
C GLY A 16 -20.54 12.55 19.92
N LYS A 17 -19.24 12.26 19.85
CA LYS A 17 -18.49 12.22 18.58
C LYS A 17 -18.99 11.11 17.65
N LEU A 18 -19.21 9.90 18.15
CA LEU A 18 -19.72 8.79 17.34
C LEU A 18 -21.14 9.07 16.84
N MET A 19 -22.01 9.62 17.68
CA MET A 19 -23.35 10.03 17.26
C MET A 19 -23.33 11.09 16.15
N ASP A 20 -22.41 12.06 16.21
CA ASP A 20 -22.21 13.05 15.12
C ASP A 20 -21.73 12.37 13.83
N ILE A 21 -20.82 11.41 13.90
CA ILE A 21 -20.34 10.63 12.75
C ILE A 21 -21.49 9.83 12.11
N HIS A 22 -22.36 9.26 12.91
CA HIS A 22 -23.54 8.52 12.45
C HIS A 22 -24.65 9.42 11.90
N GLY A 23 -24.57 10.74 12.12
CA GLY A 23 -25.53 11.71 11.61
C GLY A 23 -26.77 11.88 12.52
N GLU A 24 -26.61 11.62 13.80
CA GLU A 24 -27.68 11.85 14.80
C GLU A 24 -28.00 13.34 14.97
N ASN A 25 -29.15 13.60 15.57
CA ASN A 25 -29.62 14.95 15.80
C ASN A 25 -28.61 15.76 16.64
N SER A 26 -28.21 16.93 16.13
CA SER A 26 -27.19 17.79 16.72
C SER A 26 -27.51 18.30 18.14
N PHE A 27 -28.79 18.41 18.51
CA PHE A 27 -29.17 18.76 19.89
C PHE A 27 -28.88 17.61 20.84
N LYS A 28 -29.10 16.37 20.39
CA LYS A 28 -28.82 15.16 21.18
C LYS A 28 -27.31 14.99 21.38
N THR A 29 -26.51 15.16 20.33
CA THR A 29 -25.05 15.04 20.41
C THR A 29 -24.45 16.14 21.30
N LYS A 30 -24.96 17.38 21.18
CA LYS A 30 -24.54 18.49 22.02
C LYS A 30 -24.77 18.24 23.51
N SER A 31 -25.88 17.59 23.89
CA SER A 31 -26.17 17.31 25.30
C SER A 31 -25.10 16.43 25.96
N TYR A 32 -24.53 15.48 25.24
CA TYR A 32 -23.42 14.66 25.74
C TYR A 32 -22.11 15.44 25.84
N SER A 33 -21.80 16.30 24.86
CA SER A 33 -20.63 17.17 24.92
C SER A 33 -20.69 18.16 26.09
N VAL A 34 -21.87 18.73 26.35
CA VAL A 34 -22.09 19.63 27.51
C VAL A 34 -21.94 18.86 28.80
N ALA A 35 -22.50 17.66 28.90
CA ALA A 35 -22.35 16.82 30.08
C ALA A 35 -20.91 16.42 30.36
N ALA A 36 -20.15 16.01 29.32
CA ALA A 36 -18.72 15.73 29.42
C ALA A 36 -17.95 16.93 30.00
N PHE A 37 -18.10 18.10 29.37
CA PHE A 37 -17.46 19.34 29.86
C PHE A 37 -17.84 19.72 31.28
N THR A 38 -19.10 19.47 31.66
CA THR A 38 -19.58 19.75 33.04
C THR A 38 -18.91 18.82 34.04
N LEU A 39 -18.76 17.54 33.71
CA LEU A 39 -18.12 16.53 34.55
C LEU A 39 -16.62 16.79 34.75
N GLU A 40 -15.90 17.13 33.68
CA GLU A 40 -14.49 17.51 33.75
C GLU A 40 -14.23 18.69 34.70
N LYS A 41 -15.19 19.60 34.80
CA LYS A 41 -15.08 20.81 35.65
C LYS A 41 -15.70 20.68 37.04
N LEU A 42 -16.31 19.54 37.34
CA LEU A 42 -16.97 19.32 38.62
C LEU A 42 -15.91 19.11 39.73
N PRO A 43 -15.87 19.98 40.76
CA PRO A 43 -14.84 19.90 41.78
C PRO A 43 -14.98 18.70 42.75
N ALA A 44 -16.17 18.12 42.82
CA ALA A 44 -16.45 16.96 43.66
C ALA A 44 -16.64 15.68 42.83
N PRO A 45 -16.21 14.49 43.32
CA PRO A 45 -16.46 13.24 42.64
C PRO A 45 -17.97 12.96 42.51
N ILE A 46 -18.47 12.81 41.29
CA ILE A 46 -19.91 12.63 41.04
C ILE A 46 -20.47 11.36 41.71
N ARG A 47 -19.64 10.35 41.92
CA ARG A 47 -19.99 9.11 42.63
C ARG A 47 -20.38 9.32 44.10
N GLU A 48 -19.97 10.45 44.68
CA GLU A 48 -20.27 10.80 46.08
C GLU A 48 -21.60 11.56 46.22
N LEU A 49 -22.18 11.99 45.08
CA LEU A 49 -23.44 12.71 45.08
C LEU A 49 -24.65 11.76 45.09
N PRO A 50 -25.69 12.07 45.88
CA PRO A 50 -26.95 11.34 45.78
C PRO A 50 -27.56 11.43 44.40
N PRO A 51 -28.24 10.37 43.89
CA PRO A 51 -28.81 10.32 42.53
C PRO A 51 -29.70 11.52 42.17
N ASP A 52 -30.48 12.04 43.13
CA ASP A 52 -31.34 13.21 42.95
C ASP A 52 -30.55 14.53 42.79
N LYS A 53 -29.32 14.60 43.28
CA LYS A 53 -28.44 15.75 43.13
C LYS A 53 -27.72 15.77 41.80
N ILE A 54 -27.51 14.61 41.18
CA ILE A 54 -26.85 14.50 39.87
C ILE A 54 -27.63 15.27 38.78
N THR A 55 -28.96 15.08 38.75
CA THR A 55 -29.85 15.75 37.77
C THR A 55 -30.05 17.25 38.05
N SER A 56 -29.70 17.73 39.23
CA SER A 56 -29.76 19.16 39.59
C SER A 56 -28.53 19.96 39.08
N ILE A 57 -27.49 19.27 38.59
CA ILE A 57 -26.29 19.91 38.07
C ILE A 57 -26.62 20.56 36.71
N LYS A 58 -26.27 21.84 36.56
CA LYS A 58 -26.51 22.58 35.31
C LYS A 58 -25.79 21.89 34.14
N GLY A 59 -26.52 21.47 33.12
CA GLY A 59 -26.01 20.73 31.96
C GLY A 59 -26.22 19.22 32.05
N ILE A 60 -26.73 18.68 33.17
CA ILE A 60 -27.06 17.26 33.34
C ILE A 60 -28.57 17.12 33.56
N GLY A 61 -29.29 16.82 32.49
CA GLY A 61 -30.73 16.50 32.59
C GLY A 61 -30.99 15.04 32.96
N ASP A 62 -32.26 14.68 33.18
CA ASP A 62 -32.68 13.35 33.64
C ASP A 62 -32.15 12.20 32.79
N ALA A 63 -32.15 12.35 31.46
CA ALA A 63 -31.65 11.33 30.53
C ALA A 63 -30.14 11.08 30.68
N ILE A 64 -29.36 12.14 30.90
CA ILE A 64 -27.92 12.07 31.14
C ILE A 64 -27.65 11.54 32.55
N GLY A 65 -28.40 12.01 33.56
CA GLY A 65 -28.25 11.54 34.92
C GLY A 65 -28.47 10.02 35.08
N LYS A 66 -29.45 9.44 34.37
CA LYS A 66 -29.65 7.99 34.32
C LYS A 66 -28.45 7.25 33.71
N LYS A 67 -27.81 7.82 32.68
CA LYS A 67 -26.62 7.23 32.05
C LYS A 67 -25.37 7.34 32.93
N ILE A 68 -25.24 8.41 33.69
CA ILE A 68 -24.20 8.51 34.74
C ILE A 68 -24.38 7.40 35.77
N GLN A 69 -25.60 7.18 36.24
CA GLN A 69 -25.90 6.08 37.19
C GLN A 69 -25.60 4.71 36.58
N GLU A 70 -25.92 4.50 35.28
CA GLU A 70 -25.58 3.27 34.57
C GLU A 70 -24.07 3.02 34.60
N ILE A 71 -23.25 4.01 34.24
CA ILE A 71 -21.79 3.91 34.27
C ILE A 71 -21.29 3.65 35.70
N LEU A 72 -21.81 4.35 36.71
CA LEU A 72 -21.40 4.16 38.09
C LEU A 72 -21.71 2.75 38.61
N GLN A 73 -22.79 2.12 38.14
CA GLN A 73 -23.23 0.78 38.54
C GLN A 73 -22.55 -0.35 37.76
N THR A 74 -22.35 -0.17 36.45
CA THR A 74 -21.91 -1.25 35.55
C THR A 74 -20.48 -1.08 35.08
N GLY A 75 -19.91 0.11 35.22
CA GLY A 75 -18.60 0.48 34.64
C GLY A 75 -18.66 0.89 33.18
N GLU A 76 -19.77 0.72 32.49
CA GLU A 76 -19.90 0.92 31.05
C GLU A 76 -21.18 1.66 30.67
N LEU A 77 -21.20 2.27 29.50
CA LEU A 77 -22.40 2.86 28.91
C LEU A 77 -22.86 2.01 27.73
N ARG A 78 -23.95 1.27 27.90
CA ARG A 78 -24.50 0.36 26.88
C ARG A 78 -24.68 1.05 25.52
N LEU A 79 -25.24 2.27 25.52
CA LEU A 79 -25.42 3.02 24.27
C LEU A 79 -24.10 3.31 23.56
N LEU A 80 -23.01 3.59 24.30
CA LEU A 80 -21.69 3.78 23.70
C LEU A 80 -21.18 2.48 23.08
N GLN A 81 -21.34 1.35 23.75
CA GLN A 81 -20.95 0.03 23.24
C GLN A 81 -21.69 -0.31 21.94
N GLU A 82 -22.99 0.03 21.84
CA GLU A 82 -23.77 -0.13 20.63
C GLU A 82 -23.20 0.70 19.45
N TYR A 83 -22.79 1.96 19.69
CA TYR A 83 -22.14 2.79 18.66
C TYR A 83 -20.76 2.29 18.28
N ILE A 84 -19.95 1.85 19.25
CA ILE A 84 -18.63 1.27 19.01
C ILE A 84 -18.75 0.02 18.12
N ALA A 85 -19.69 -0.89 18.45
CA ALA A 85 -19.91 -2.11 17.67
C ALA A 85 -20.36 -1.86 16.22
N ASN A 86 -21.03 -0.72 15.97
CA ASN A 86 -21.53 -0.33 14.65
C ASN A 86 -20.59 0.64 13.91
N THR A 87 -19.40 0.92 14.45
CA THR A 87 -18.43 1.84 13.84
C THR A 87 -17.13 1.07 13.54
N PRO A 88 -16.61 1.09 12.31
CA PRO A 88 -15.33 0.48 12.02
C PRO A 88 -14.22 1.01 12.94
N PRO A 89 -13.33 0.16 13.46
CA PRO A 89 -12.28 0.57 14.40
C PRO A 89 -11.43 1.72 13.88
N GLY A 90 -11.07 1.73 12.59
CA GLY A 90 -10.29 2.81 12.00
C GLY A 90 -11.00 4.17 11.97
N ILE A 91 -12.33 4.20 11.94
CA ILE A 91 -13.11 5.44 12.06
C ILE A 91 -12.99 6.01 13.47
N ILE A 92 -13.03 5.14 14.49
CA ILE A 92 -12.80 5.55 15.88
C ILE A 92 -11.35 6.04 16.04
N GLU A 93 -10.40 5.37 15.41
CA GLU A 93 -9.00 5.75 15.40
C GLU A 93 -8.76 7.13 14.76
N MET A 94 -9.49 7.46 13.70
CA MET A 94 -9.40 8.77 13.04
C MET A 94 -9.78 9.95 13.96
N LEU A 95 -10.54 9.72 15.02
CA LEU A 95 -10.85 10.74 16.03
C LEU A 95 -9.59 11.25 16.77
N GLN A 96 -8.51 10.50 16.73
CA GLN A 96 -7.22 10.87 17.33
C GLN A 96 -6.34 11.71 16.38
N ILE A 97 -6.74 11.84 15.09
CA ILE A 97 -5.96 12.56 14.09
C ILE A 97 -6.25 14.06 14.19
N LYS A 98 -5.23 14.85 14.46
CA LYS A 98 -5.35 16.30 14.57
C LYS A 98 -5.89 16.91 13.27
N GLY A 99 -6.96 17.68 13.37
CA GLY A 99 -7.60 18.34 12.22
C GLY A 99 -8.78 17.58 11.61
N LEU A 100 -9.04 16.34 12.07
CA LEU A 100 -10.23 15.58 11.73
C LEU A 100 -11.28 15.67 12.85
N GLY A 101 -12.34 16.43 12.60
CA GLY A 101 -13.51 16.43 13.47
C GLY A 101 -14.58 15.44 12.99
N PRO A 102 -15.61 15.12 13.83
CA PRO A 102 -16.64 14.14 13.50
C PRO A 102 -17.29 14.32 12.13
N LYS A 103 -17.56 15.56 11.69
CA LYS A 103 -18.16 15.83 10.38
C LYS A 103 -17.26 15.44 9.21
N LYS A 104 -15.96 15.74 9.32
CA LYS A 104 -14.99 15.34 8.31
C LYS A 104 -14.83 13.82 8.27
N ILE A 105 -14.82 13.18 9.44
CA ILE A 105 -14.74 11.72 9.54
C ILE A 105 -16.01 11.08 8.96
N ALA A 106 -17.18 11.67 9.16
CA ALA A 106 -18.42 11.21 8.52
C ALA A 106 -18.34 11.25 6.98
N THR A 107 -17.79 12.34 6.40
CA THR A 107 -17.55 12.43 4.95
C THR A 107 -16.55 11.36 4.49
N ILE A 108 -15.44 11.19 5.20
CA ILE A 108 -14.42 10.16 4.90
C ILE A 108 -15.05 8.76 4.88
N TRP A 109 -15.85 8.44 5.88
CA TRP A 109 -16.46 7.12 5.99
C TRP A 109 -17.59 6.89 4.97
N LYS A 110 -18.56 7.83 4.93
CA LYS A 110 -19.83 7.62 4.21
C LYS A 110 -19.79 8.01 2.74
N GLU A 111 -18.99 9.01 2.38
CA GLU A 111 -18.91 9.51 1.01
C GLU A 111 -17.68 9.01 0.27
N MET A 112 -16.54 8.81 0.99
CA MET A 112 -15.30 8.30 0.41
C MET A 112 -15.12 6.79 0.61
N GLU A 113 -15.99 6.13 1.40
CA GLU A 113 -15.93 4.69 1.74
C GLU A 113 -14.59 4.25 2.37
N ILE A 114 -13.92 5.16 3.08
CA ILE A 114 -12.64 4.91 3.76
C ILE A 114 -12.91 4.51 5.19
N GLU A 115 -12.37 3.39 5.65
CA GLU A 115 -12.61 2.84 6.98
C GLU A 115 -11.34 2.65 7.83
N SER A 116 -10.15 2.82 7.25
CA SER A 116 -8.89 2.72 7.98
C SER A 116 -8.03 3.96 7.81
N VAL A 117 -7.14 4.20 8.79
CA VAL A 117 -6.18 5.30 8.75
C VAL A 117 -5.21 5.16 7.58
N GLY A 118 -4.85 3.92 7.22
CA GLY A 118 -3.97 3.66 6.08
C GLY A 118 -4.64 3.94 4.73
N GLU A 119 -5.94 3.60 4.57
CA GLU A 119 -6.71 4.00 3.38
C GLU A 119 -6.81 5.52 3.27
N LEU A 120 -7.01 6.21 4.41
CA LEU A 120 -7.05 7.67 4.43
C LEU A 120 -5.71 8.28 4.02
N LEU A 121 -4.58 7.69 4.47
CA LEU A 121 -3.26 8.14 4.04
C LEU A 121 -3.05 7.95 2.54
N TYR A 122 -3.45 6.79 2.02
CA TYR A 122 -3.38 6.53 0.60
C TYR A 122 -4.24 7.53 -0.20
N ALA A 123 -5.47 7.80 0.24
CA ALA A 123 -6.34 8.80 -0.37
C ALA A 123 -5.74 10.23 -0.33
N CYS A 124 -4.97 10.57 0.70
CA CYS A 124 -4.21 11.83 0.74
C CYS A 124 -3.08 11.85 -0.30
N GLN A 125 -2.42 10.73 -0.55
CA GLN A 125 -1.35 10.62 -1.54
C GLN A 125 -1.88 10.73 -2.97
N GLU A 126 -3.10 10.24 -3.21
CA GLU A 126 -3.83 10.35 -4.48
C GLU A 126 -4.65 11.65 -4.61
N ASN A 127 -4.46 12.65 -3.75
CA ASN A 127 -5.18 13.93 -3.74
C ASN A 127 -6.72 13.82 -3.65
N ARG A 128 -7.25 12.66 -3.31
CA ARG A 128 -8.71 12.38 -3.29
C ARG A 128 -9.48 13.24 -2.29
N LEU A 129 -8.85 13.67 -1.18
CA LEU A 129 -9.51 14.51 -0.19
C LEU A 129 -9.87 15.89 -0.75
N LEU A 130 -9.08 16.43 -1.69
CA LEU A 130 -9.28 17.77 -2.26
C LEU A 130 -10.63 17.94 -2.97
N LEU A 131 -11.22 16.85 -3.40
CA LEU A 131 -12.48 16.82 -4.13
C LEU A 131 -13.71 16.93 -3.23
N PHE A 132 -13.53 16.81 -1.91
CA PHE A 132 -14.62 16.85 -0.95
C PHE A 132 -14.67 18.19 -0.19
N LYS A 133 -15.90 18.71 -0.02
CA LYS A 133 -16.11 19.98 0.68
C LYS A 133 -15.56 19.94 2.10
N GLY A 134 -14.73 20.91 2.43
CA GLY A 134 -14.10 21.03 3.77
C GLY A 134 -12.69 20.44 3.86
N PHE A 135 -12.17 19.91 2.74
CA PHE A 135 -10.79 19.48 2.61
C PHE A 135 -10.08 20.36 1.55
N GLY A 136 -9.18 21.20 1.98
CA GLY A 136 -8.27 21.92 1.09
C GLY A 136 -6.86 21.36 1.23
N GLU A 137 -5.93 21.78 0.36
CA GLU A 137 -4.53 21.31 0.33
C GLU A 137 -3.88 21.28 1.72
N LYS A 138 -4.01 22.37 2.48
CA LYS A 138 -3.47 22.46 3.84
C LYS A 138 -4.08 21.42 4.79
N THR A 139 -5.37 21.11 4.64
CA THR A 139 -6.03 20.11 5.47
C THR A 139 -5.54 18.71 5.11
N GLN A 140 -5.47 18.41 3.81
CA GLN A 140 -4.95 17.12 3.32
C GLN A 140 -3.51 16.91 3.78
N GLN A 141 -2.65 17.91 3.64
CA GLN A 141 -1.26 17.83 4.08
C GLN A 141 -1.15 17.59 5.59
N ASN A 142 -1.90 18.34 6.42
CA ASN A 142 -1.89 18.14 7.87
C ASN A 142 -2.38 16.76 8.30
N VAL A 143 -3.41 16.24 7.62
CA VAL A 143 -3.95 14.89 7.87
C VAL A 143 -2.92 13.84 7.49
N ARG A 144 -2.29 13.99 6.33
CA ARG A 144 -1.22 13.11 5.86
C ARG A 144 -0.08 13.04 6.87
N GLU A 145 0.47 14.19 7.28
CA GLU A 145 1.58 14.27 8.25
C GLU A 145 1.22 13.66 9.60
N ALA A 146 0.00 13.92 10.10
CA ALA A 146 -0.47 13.35 11.37
C ALA A 146 -0.61 11.82 11.30
N ILE A 147 -1.04 11.28 10.16
CA ILE A 147 -1.15 9.82 9.96
C ILE A 147 0.24 9.21 9.83
N GLU A 148 1.12 9.78 9.02
CA GLU A 148 2.49 9.30 8.85
C GLU A 148 3.21 9.25 10.20
N PHE A 149 3.09 10.31 11.02
CA PHE A 149 3.62 10.33 12.39
C PHE A 149 3.07 9.19 13.25
N ARG A 150 1.75 8.94 13.20
CA ARG A 150 1.12 7.88 14.00
C ARG A 150 1.54 6.47 13.55
N LEU A 151 1.57 6.22 12.24
CA LEU A 151 1.91 4.90 11.69
C LEU A 151 3.35 4.48 12.02
N ARG A 152 4.28 5.44 12.17
CA ARG A 152 5.64 5.18 12.64
C ARG A 152 5.71 4.50 14.01
N HIS A 153 4.63 4.50 14.79
CA HIS A 153 4.58 3.98 16.15
C HIS A 153 3.83 2.63 16.29
N VAL A 154 3.39 2.01 15.21
CA VAL A 154 2.56 0.78 15.27
C VAL A 154 3.37 -0.53 15.17
N GLY A 155 4.68 -0.48 15.05
CA GLY A 155 5.57 -1.66 15.11
C GLY A 155 5.62 -2.52 13.83
N SER A 156 4.93 -2.11 12.75
CA SER A 156 5.07 -2.69 11.41
C SER A 156 5.22 -1.58 10.39
N HIS A 157 6.22 -1.68 9.51
CA HIS A 157 6.61 -0.61 8.59
C HIS A 157 6.69 -1.16 7.17
N LEU A 158 6.38 -0.33 6.18
CA LEU A 158 6.71 -0.68 4.80
C LEU A 158 8.23 -0.59 4.61
N PHE A 159 8.78 -1.48 3.81
CA PHE A 159 10.21 -1.42 3.43
C PHE A 159 10.61 -0.03 2.95
N ALA A 160 9.78 0.60 2.10
CA ALA A 160 10.01 1.93 1.56
C ALA A 160 10.07 3.04 2.61
N ASP A 161 9.30 2.90 3.71
CA ASP A 161 9.24 3.92 4.77
C ASP A 161 10.50 3.92 5.64
N ILE A 162 11.18 2.77 5.75
CA ILE A 162 12.33 2.59 6.66
C ILE A 162 13.66 2.36 5.94
N GLU A 163 13.68 2.28 4.61
CA GLU A 163 14.89 1.97 3.86
C GLU A 163 16.01 2.97 4.12
N ALA A 164 15.71 4.27 4.04
CA ALA A 164 16.71 5.33 4.20
C ALA A 164 17.37 5.30 5.58
N ILE A 165 16.55 5.20 6.64
CA ILE A 165 17.06 5.14 8.03
C ILE A 165 17.84 3.85 8.29
N THR A 166 17.42 2.73 7.71
CA THR A 166 18.14 1.45 7.84
C THR A 166 19.54 1.52 7.25
N MET A 167 19.65 2.11 6.04
CA MET A 167 20.96 2.27 5.38
C MET A 167 21.85 3.27 6.12
N GLU A 168 21.27 4.31 6.72
CA GLU A 168 22.02 5.24 7.56
C GLU A 168 22.56 4.57 8.82
N ILE A 169 21.73 3.80 9.53
CA ILE A 169 22.17 3.02 10.71
C ILE A 169 23.29 2.06 10.33
N ASP A 170 23.15 1.32 9.23
CA ASP A 170 24.17 0.37 8.75
C ASP A 170 25.51 1.07 8.47
N ALA A 171 25.46 2.22 7.80
CA ALA A 171 26.67 3.02 7.54
C ALA A 171 27.31 3.55 8.83
N GLN A 172 26.51 4.01 9.79
CA GLN A 172 27.00 4.51 11.08
C GLN A 172 27.64 3.39 11.91
N LEU A 173 27.04 2.20 11.98
CA LEU A 173 27.61 1.02 12.67
C LEU A 173 28.99 0.67 12.12
N LYS A 174 29.10 0.55 10.80
CA LYS A 174 30.36 0.23 10.10
C LYS A 174 31.44 1.30 10.29
N LYS A 175 31.02 2.57 10.30
CA LYS A 175 31.94 3.70 10.53
C LYS A 175 32.42 3.79 11.97
N THR A 176 31.52 3.59 12.94
CA THR A 176 31.82 3.74 14.36
C THR A 176 32.66 2.58 14.89
N PHE A 177 32.43 1.37 14.37
CA PHE A 177 33.09 0.15 14.84
C PHE A 177 33.76 -0.63 13.67
N PRO A 178 34.78 -0.06 13.02
CA PRO A 178 35.37 -0.62 11.80
C PRO A 178 36.10 -1.97 12.03
N ALA A 179 36.45 -2.29 13.28
CA ALA A 179 37.10 -3.56 13.64
C ALA A 179 36.12 -4.71 13.92
N VAL A 180 34.80 -4.42 13.87
CA VAL A 180 33.75 -5.38 14.18
C VAL A 180 33.01 -5.72 12.88
N GLN A 181 32.63 -6.98 12.73
CA GLN A 181 31.78 -7.39 11.62
C GLN A 181 30.31 -7.02 11.90
N TRP A 182 29.69 -6.35 10.93
CA TRP A 182 28.28 -5.99 10.92
C TRP A 182 27.66 -6.34 9.59
N ALA A 183 26.50 -6.99 9.58
CA ALA A 183 25.74 -7.22 8.37
C ALA A 183 24.24 -7.13 8.66
N LEU A 184 23.52 -6.39 7.80
CA LEU A 184 22.06 -6.43 7.74
C LEU A 184 21.59 -7.85 7.43
N THR A 185 20.52 -8.27 8.08
CA THR A 185 19.92 -9.59 7.91
C THR A 185 18.40 -9.56 8.03
N GLY A 186 17.77 -10.70 8.17
CA GLY A 186 16.32 -10.83 8.39
C GLY A 186 15.48 -10.37 7.21
N ASP A 187 14.28 -9.92 7.54
CA ASP A 187 13.25 -9.53 6.58
C ASP A 187 13.70 -8.38 5.67
N PHE A 188 14.45 -7.42 6.21
CA PHE A 188 14.95 -6.29 5.44
C PHE A 188 15.96 -6.73 4.36
N ARG A 189 16.91 -7.61 4.70
CA ARG A 189 17.87 -8.15 3.71
C ARG A 189 17.17 -9.00 2.64
N ARG A 190 16.08 -9.65 2.99
CA ARG A 190 15.24 -10.40 2.06
C ARG A 190 14.28 -9.50 1.26
N GLN A 191 14.29 -8.18 1.50
CA GLN A 191 13.43 -7.20 0.82
C GLN A 191 11.93 -7.54 0.95
N LEU A 192 11.48 -7.94 2.16
CA LEU A 192 10.05 -8.12 2.38
C LEU A 192 9.33 -6.78 2.35
N GLU A 193 8.10 -6.78 1.87
CA GLU A 193 7.28 -5.59 1.71
C GLU A 193 6.89 -4.93 3.03
N VAL A 194 6.79 -5.72 4.10
CA VAL A 194 6.49 -5.28 5.48
C VAL A 194 7.57 -5.76 6.42
N ILE A 195 8.12 -4.85 7.20
CA ILE A 195 9.18 -5.08 8.16
C ILE A 195 8.67 -4.82 9.57
N THR A 196 8.83 -5.79 10.46
CA THR A 196 8.43 -5.66 11.88
C THR A 196 9.61 -5.32 12.78
N LYS A 197 10.82 -5.65 12.35
CA LYS A 197 12.08 -5.35 13.06
C LYS A 197 13.25 -5.28 12.09
N LEU A 198 14.19 -4.42 12.39
CA LEU A 198 15.51 -4.38 11.73
C LEU A 198 16.49 -5.27 12.46
N GLN A 199 17.23 -6.09 11.74
CA GLN A 199 18.14 -7.06 12.32
C GLN A 199 19.54 -6.90 11.74
N TRP A 200 20.52 -6.88 12.61
CA TRP A 200 21.94 -6.98 12.26
C TRP A 200 22.57 -8.16 12.98
N ILE A 201 23.40 -8.90 12.29
CA ILE A 201 24.36 -9.78 12.94
C ILE A 201 25.66 -9.04 13.21
N THR A 202 26.33 -9.40 14.31
CA THR A 202 27.56 -8.73 14.71
C THR A 202 28.44 -9.64 15.55
N THR A 203 29.78 -9.39 15.44
CA THR A 203 30.78 -9.96 16.35
C THR A 203 31.09 -9.03 17.54
N ALA A 204 30.38 -7.88 17.63
CA ALA A 204 30.51 -6.97 18.77
C ALA A 204 29.98 -7.61 20.06
N PRO A 205 30.56 -7.28 21.24
CA PRO A 205 29.95 -7.56 22.52
C PRO A 205 28.56 -6.88 22.67
N PRO A 206 27.62 -7.50 23.42
CA PRO A 206 26.26 -6.94 23.58
C PRO A 206 26.22 -5.49 24.10
N GLU A 207 27.13 -5.17 25.03
CA GLU A 207 27.26 -3.83 25.60
C GLU A 207 27.63 -2.76 24.55
N THR A 208 28.41 -3.12 23.55
CA THR A 208 28.77 -2.22 22.42
C THR A 208 27.58 -1.89 21.56
N ALA A 209 26.77 -2.89 21.19
CA ALA A 209 25.56 -2.73 20.42
C ALA A 209 24.51 -1.90 21.19
N GLN A 210 24.35 -2.17 22.48
CA GLN A 210 23.42 -1.40 23.33
C GLN A 210 23.87 0.05 23.51
N ALA A 211 25.18 0.31 23.68
CA ALA A 211 25.71 1.67 23.77
C ALA A 211 25.47 2.47 22.50
N PHE A 212 25.58 1.83 21.33
CA PHE A 212 25.23 2.47 20.05
C PHE A 212 23.75 2.90 20.01
N LEU A 213 22.83 2.01 20.38
CA LEU A 213 21.39 2.32 20.41
C LEU A 213 21.06 3.48 21.36
N ASN A 214 21.67 3.49 22.55
CA ASN A 214 21.42 4.55 23.53
C ASN A 214 21.83 5.95 23.04
N THR A 215 22.76 6.02 22.07
CA THR A 215 23.29 7.28 21.55
C THR A 215 22.68 7.66 20.20
N ASN A 216 22.31 6.67 19.39
CA ASN A 216 21.92 6.84 17.98
C ASN A 216 20.57 6.19 17.67
N ALA A 217 19.75 5.87 18.69
CA ALA A 217 18.41 5.33 18.42
C ALA A 217 17.63 6.34 17.58
N PRO A 218 17.06 5.91 16.45
CA PRO A 218 16.22 6.80 15.66
C PRO A 218 14.97 7.20 16.47
N ASP A 219 14.48 8.41 16.26
CA ASP A 219 13.19 8.87 16.82
C ASP A 219 12.02 8.01 16.30
N GLU A 220 12.24 7.22 15.25
CA GLU A 220 11.29 6.29 14.69
C GLU A 220 11.35 4.94 15.40
N VAL A 221 10.19 4.45 15.86
CA VAL A 221 10.07 3.25 16.70
C VAL A 221 10.06 1.97 15.85
N VAL A 222 11.11 1.74 15.05
CA VAL A 222 11.36 0.41 14.48
C VAL A 222 12.12 -0.40 15.50
N ALA A 223 11.63 -1.59 15.83
CA ALA A 223 12.36 -2.50 16.70
C ALA A 223 13.70 -2.88 16.06
N ILE A 224 14.80 -2.66 16.78
CA ILE A 224 16.16 -3.05 16.35
C ILE A 224 16.62 -4.23 17.19
N GLU A 225 17.09 -5.27 16.52
CA GLU A 225 17.64 -6.48 17.14
C GLU A 225 19.06 -6.73 16.64
N PHE A 226 20.00 -6.94 17.57
CA PHE A 226 21.34 -7.41 17.27
C PHE A 226 21.47 -8.89 17.58
N ILE A 227 21.92 -9.67 16.60
CA ILE A 227 22.19 -11.11 16.73
C ILE A 227 23.70 -11.26 16.89
N HIS A 228 24.12 -11.60 18.08
CA HIS A 228 25.54 -11.76 18.42
C HIS A 228 26.02 -13.14 17.98
N THR A 229 27.19 -13.17 17.33
CA THR A 229 27.81 -14.39 16.82
C THR A 229 29.35 -14.32 16.94
N THR A 230 30.03 -15.45 16.74
CA THR A 230 31.49 -15.48 16.65
C THR A 230 31.93 -15.20 15.20
N PRO A 231 33.20 -14.80 14.99
CA PRO A 231 33.72 -14.66 13.62
C PRO A 231 33.60 -15.93 12.78
N GLU A 232 33.75 -17.10 13.41
CA GLU A 232 33.68 -18.42 12.77
C GLU A 232 32.25 -18.76 12.33
N ASP A 233 31.27 -18.38 13.12
CA ASP A 233 29.85 -18.64 12.82
C ASP A 233 29.15 -17.48 12.07
N PHE A 234 29.87 -16.41 11.73
CA PHE A 234 29.28 -15.20 11.15
C PHE A 234 28.54 -15.49 9.83
N ILE A 235 29.18 -16.20 8.91
CA ILE A 235 28.58 -16.54 7.60
C ILE A 235 27.40 -17.50 7.76
N ARG A 236 27.49 -18.48 8.69
CA ARG A 236 26.38 -19.37 8.99
C ARG A 236 25.16 -18.55 9.47
N THR A 237 25.37 -17.72 10.48
CA THR A 237 24.30 -16.91 11.07
C THR A 237 23.70 -15.98 10.04
N LEU A 238 24.53 -15.34 9.19
CA LEU A 238 24.08 -14.47 8.12
C LEU A 238 23.20 -15.21 7.12
N PHE A 239 23.60 -16.38 6.68
CA PHE A 239 22.84 -17.20 5.75
C PHE A 239 21.49 -17.63 6.37
N GLU A 240 21.52 -18.25 7.55
CA GLU A 240 20.33 -18.79 8.21
C GLU A 240 19.29 -17.71 8.50
N THR A 241 19.72 -16.53 8.98
CA THR A 241 18.82 -15.40 9.27
C THR A 241 18.36 -14.64 8.03
N SER A 242 18.99 -14.88 6.88
CA SER A 242 18.61 -14.30 5.57
C SER A 242 17.78 -15.26 4.70
N CYS A 243 17.19 -16.28 5.28
CA CYS A 243 16.31 -17.24 4.63
C CYS A 243 14.92 -17.21 5.25
N SER A 244 13.89 -17.53 4.47
CA SER A 244 12.58 -17.90 5.04
C SER A 244 12.68 -19.25 5.73
N SER A 245 11.73 -19.55 6.62
CA SER A 245 11.67 -20.87 7.27
C SER A 245 11.49 -22.00 6.24
N GLU A 246 10.68 -21.78 5.19
CA GLU A 246 10.46 -22.74 4.11
C GLU A 246 11.74 -23.06 3.34
N PHE A 247 12.45 -22.00 2.93
CA PHE A 247 13.70 -22.16 2.19
C PHE A 247 14.78 -22.83 3.07
N LEU A 248 14.95 -22.37 4.30
CA LEU A 248 15.98 -22.88 5.21
C LEU A 248 15.77 -24.36 5.53
N GLN A 249 14.52 -24.77 5.79
CA GLN A 249 14.21 -26.18 6.02
C GLN A 249 14.56 -27.03 4.78
N ALA A 250 14.13 -26.63 3.60
CA ALA A 250 14.43 -27.34 2.37
C ALA A 250 15.94 -27.39 2.05
N TRP A 251 16.65 -26.29 2.35
CA TRP A 251 18.10 -26.24 2.26
C TRP A 251 18.77 -27.27 3.17
N GLN A 252 18.40 -27.34 4.46
CA GLN A 252 18.96 -28.28 5.45
C GLN A 252 18.66 -29.74 5.10
N GLU A 253 17.54 -30.02 4.45
CA GLU A 253 17.22 -31.36 3.94
C GLU A 253 18.13 -31.75 2.75
N LYS A 254 18.45 -30.81 1.88
CA LYS A 254 19.24 -31.01 0.65
C LYS A 254 20.75 -31.01 0.89
N VAL A 255 21.25 -30.09 1.73
CA VAL A 255 22.68 -29.83 1.95
C VAL A 255 23.08 -30.26 3.35
N LYS A 256 23.91 -31.32 3.48
CA LYS A 256 24.21 -31.90 4.78
C LYS A 256 25.43 -31.31 5.49
N HIS A 257 26.45 -30.92 4.76
CA HIS A 257 27.73 -30.44 5.32
C HIS A 257 28.26 -29.22 4.53
N PRO A 258 27.56 -28.07 4.60
CA PRO A 258 27.99 -26.89 3.87
C PRO A 258 29.26 -26.29 4.52
N SER A 259 30.13 -25.74 3.68
CA SER A 259 31.25 -24.91 4.14
C SER A 259 30.75 -23.48 4.35
N TYR A 260 31.09 -22.84 5.46
CA TYR A 260 30.68 -21.48 5.81
C TYR A 260 31.81 -20.46 5.64
N THR A 261 32.58 -20.55 4.55
CA THR A 261 33.67 -19.59 4.26
C THR A 261 33.13 -18.30 3.62
N SER A 262 32.13 -18.42 2.77
CA SER A 262 31.34 -17.31 2.22
C SER A 262 29.92 -17.78 1.91
N GLU A 263 28.99 -16.88 1.64
CA GLU A 263 27.65 -17.30 1.19
C GLU A 263 27.71 -17.98 -0.19
N GLU A 264 28.60 -17.55 -1.09
CA GLU A 264 28.79 -18.15 -2.41
C GLU A 264 29.26 -19.61 -2.27
N SER A 265 30.23 -19.87 -1.37
CA SER A 265 30.76 -21.23 -1.17
C SER A 265 29.69 -22.23 -0.70
N LEU A 266 28.67 -21.78 0.03
CA LEU A 266 27.54 -22.63 0.43
C LEU A 266 26.81 -23.20 -0.77
N PHE A 267 26.58 -22.38 -1.80
CA PHE A 267 25.89 -22.81 -3.03
C PHE A 267 26.79 -23.61 -3.96
N GLU A 268 28.07 -23.26 -4.04
CA GLU A 268 29.06 -24.02 -4.82
C GLU A 268 29.21 -25.45 -4.28
N ASP A 269 29.35 -25.62 -2.97
CA ASP A 269 29.41 -26.94 -2.33
C ASP A 269 28.14 -27.78 -2.55
N ALA A 270 27.01 -27.11 -2.71
CA ALA A 270 25.73 -27.76 -3.01
C ALA A 270 25.50 -28.02 -4.51
N ASN A 271 26.44 -27.64 -5.40
CA ASN A 271 26.29 -27.62 -6.86
C ASN A 271 25.04 -26.82 -7.30
N LEU A 272 24.75 -25.73 -6.61
CA LEU A 272 23.66 -24.80 -6.93
C LEU A 272 24.23 -23.45 -7.35
N PRO A 273 23.53 -22.71 -8.20
CA PRO A 273 23.87 -21.32 -8.45
C PRO A 273 23.66 -20.50 -7.18
N PHE A 274 24.44 -19.42 -7.00
CA PHE A 274 24.21 -18.49 -5.91
C PHE A 274 22.78 -17.93 -5.96
N ILE A 275 22.04 -18.11 -4.84
CA ILE A 275 20.68 -17.60 -4.68
C ILE A 275 20.76 -16.37 -3.77
N PRO A 276 20.47 -15.16 -4.29
CA PRO A 276 20.54 -13.95 -3.48
C PRO A 276 19.47 -13.95 -2.36
N PRO A 277 19.69 -13.24 -1.23
CA PRO A 277 18.79 -13.26 -0.08
C PRO A 277 17.33 -12.98 -0.41
N PHE A 278 17.05 -12.02 -1.30
CA PHE A 278 15.69 -11.67 -1.71
C PHE A 278 14.97 -12.78 -2.48
N ARG A 279 15.63 -13.83 -2.93
CA ARG A 279 15.04 -15.02 -3.58
C ARG A 279 14.95 -16.24 -2.66
N ARG A 280 15.39 -16.16 -1.41
CA ARG A 280 15.38 -17.26 -0.44
C ARG A 280 14.05 -17.35 0.32
N GLU A 281 12.92 -17.22 -0.41
CA GLU A 281 11.58 -17.26 0.18
C GLU A 281 10.92 -18.63 0.00
N GLN A 282 10.91 -19.16 -1.22
CA GLN A 282 10.22 -20.36 -1.61
C GLN A 282 11.21 -21.48 -1.94
N LYS A 283 10.93 -22.70 -1.48
CA LYS A 283 11.78 -23.87 -1.70
C LYS A 283 11.95 -24.26 -3.17
N ILE A 284 10.98 -23.92 -4.02
CA ILE A 284 10.99 -24.29 -5.45
C ILE A 284 12.28 -23.85 -6.17
N ILE A 285 12.89 -22.75 -5.72
CA ILE A 285 14.13 -22.27 -6.32
C ILE A 285 15.31 -23.24 -6.13
N LEU A 286 15.25 -24.11 -5.11
CA LEU A 286 16.25 -25.15 -4.88
C LEU A 286 16.13 -26.36 -5.81
N GLU A 287 15.06 -26.43 -6.61
CA GLU A 287 14.83 -27.48 -7.61
C GLU A 287 15.51 -27.18 -8.95
N GLN A 288 16.21 -26.05 -9.05
CA GLN A 288 16.98 -25.68 -10.25
C GLN A 288 18.00 -26.78 -10.60
N PRO A 289 18.23 -27.05 -11.90
CA PRO A 289 19.23 -28.02 -12.31
C PRO A 289 20.62 -27.65 -11.80
N ALA A 290 21.38 -28.65 -11.38
CA ALA A 290 22.75 -28.44 -10.93
C ALA A 290 23.58 -27.69 -11.98
N ASN A 291 24.40 -26.76 -11.55
CA ASN A 291 25.28 -25.93 -12.39
C ASN A 291 24.57 -25.07 -13.46
N SER A 292 23.24 -24.89 -13.38
CA SER A 292 22.52 -23.95 -14.23
C SER A 292 22.54 -22.57 -13.58
N PRO A 293 23.06 -21.51 -14.26
CA PRO A 293 22.97 -20.17 -13.72
C PRO A 293 21.51 -19.74 -13.60
N LEU A 294 21.18 -18.99 -12.54
CA LEU A 294 19.87 -18.36 -12.47
C LEU A 294 19.73 -17.35 -13.61
N ALA A 295 18.56 -17.30 -14.22
CA ALA A 295 18.26 -16.24 -15.18
C ALA A 295 18.43 -14.87 -14.51
N PRO A 296 19.03 -13.88 -15.20
CA PRO A 296 19.11 -12.52 -14.71
C PRO A 296 17.72 -12.01 -14.36
N VAL A 297 17.55 -11.47 -13.15
CA VAL A 297 16.29 -10.83 -12.76
C VAL A 297 16.27 -9.39 -13.25
N ILE A 298 15.08 -8.84 -13.41
CA ILE A 298 14.85 -7.45 -13.79
C ILE A 298 15.56 -6.49 -12.84
N GLU A 299 16.14 -5.42 -13.39
CA GLU A 299 16.74 -4.31 -12.68
C GLU A 299 15.96 -3.01 -12.94
N THR A 300 16.10 -2.02 -12.06
CA THR A 300 15.41 -0.72 -12.26
C THR A 300 15.84 -0.04 -13.58
N THR A 301 17.05 -0.27 -14.01
CA THR A 301 17.60 0.22 -15.29
C THR A 301 16.99 -0.45 -16.52
N ASP A 302 16.28 -1.57 -16.36
CA ASP A 302 15.58 -2.24 -17.44
C ASP A 302 14.23 -1.59 -17.76
N ILE A 303 13.71 -0.74 -16.88
CA ILE A 303 12.45 -0.03 -17.11
C ILE A 303 12.65 1.07 -18.14
N ARG A 304 11.86 1.02 -19.21
CA ARG A 304 11.94 1.93 -20.35
C ARG A 304 10.85 2.96 -20.40
N ALA A 305 9.75 2.73 -19.66
CA ALA A 305 8.57 3.57 -19.70
C ALA A 305 7.86 3.66 -18.38
N ILE A 306 7.07 4.72 -18.23
CA ILE A 306 6.04 4.83 -17.22
C ILE A 306 4.72 4.41 -17.85
N ILE A 307 4.13 3.33 -17.33
CA ILE A 307 2.78 2.89 -17.66
C ILE A 307 1.94 3.05 -16.38
N HIS A 308 0.64 3.32 -16.49
CA HIS A 308 -0.27 3.62 -15.39
C HIS A 308 0.16 4.85 -14.57
N SER A 309 -0.29 6.00 -15.03
CA SER A 309 -0.09 7.29 -14.33
C SER A 309 -1.20 8.27 -14.63
N HIS A 310 -1.44 9.19 -13.69
CA HIS A 310 -2.56 10.11 -13.66
C HIS A 310 -2.09 11.56 -13.76
N SER A 311 -2.75 12.33 -14.62
CA SER A 311 -2.47 13.74 -14.85
C SER A 311 -3.51 14.65 -14.18
N LYS A 312 -3.33 15.97 -14.34
CA LYS A 312 -4.37 16.96 -13.96
C LYS A 312 -5.70 16.81 -14.71
N TRP A 313 -5.78 15.94 -15.69
CA TRP A 313 -7.05 15.60 -16.31
C TRP A 313 -7.96 14.82 -15.36
N SER A 314 -7.40 13.98 -14.49
CA SER A 314 -8.16 13.37 -13.38
C SER A 314 -7.72 13.96 -12.04
N ASP A 315 -7.01 13.23 -11.21
CA ASP A 315 -6.60 13.58 -9.85
C ASP A 315 -5.07 13.67 -9.67
N GLY A 316 -4.31 13.55 -10.74
CA GLY A 316 -2.87 13.79 -10.71
C GLY A 316 -2.52 15.26 -10.44
N SER A 317 -1.31 15.48 -9.93
CA SER A 317 -0.82 16.83 -9.55
C SER A 317 -0.15 17.58 -10.69
N ASN A 318 0.25 16.90 -11.77
CA ASN A 318 1.04 17.44 -12.87
C ASN A 318 0.28 17.46 -14.19
N THR A 319 0.59 18.44 -15.04
CA THR A 319 0.11 18.48 -16.43
C THR A 319 0.78 17.37 -17.27
N LEU A 320 0.18 17.00 -18.40
CA LEU A 320 0.77 16.04 -19.35
C LEU A 320 2.19 16.44 -19.78
N GLY A 321 2.39 17.73 -20.05
CA GLY A 321 3.72 18.26 -20.43
C GLY A 321 4.77 18.12 -19.32
N GLU A 322 4.40 18.41 -18.06
CA GLU A 322 5.29 18.23 -16.89
C GLU A 322 5.63 16.74 -16.69
N MET A 323 4.65 15.86 -16.85
CA MET A 323 4.85 14.41 -16.71
C MET A 323 5.77 13.86 -17.81
N ALA A 324 5.57 14.27 -19.06
CA ALA A 324 6.43 13.90 -20.18
C ALA A 324 7.86 14.42 -20.01
N ALA A 325 8.02 15.68 -19.58
CA ALA A 325 9.32 16.27 -19.31
C ALA A 325 10.10 15.50 -18.23
N ALA A 326 9.42 15.10 -17.15
CA ALA A 326 10.01 14.30 -16.09
C ALA A 326 10.41 12.88 -16.57
N CYS A 327 9.64 12.27 -17.48
CA CYS A 327 10.00 11.01 -18.10
C CYS A 327 11.28 11.16 -18.96
N ILE A 328 11.35 12.19 -19.79
CA ILE A 328 12.51 12.48 -20.65
C ILE A 328 13.76 12.72 -19.78
N GLU A 329 13.65 13.53 -18.73
CA GLU A 329 14.76 13.82 -17.81
C GLU A 329 15.31 12.54 -17.14
N LYS A 330 14.42 11.58 -16.82
CA LYS A 330 14.79 10.30 -16.23
C LYS A 330 15.24 9.24 -17.24
N GLY A 331 15.22 9.55 -18.55
CA GLY A 331 15.67 8.67 -19.62
C GLY A 331 14.65 7.60 -20.04
N PHE A 332 13.38 7.75 -19.72
CA PHE A 332 12.32 6.89 -20.24
C PHE A 332 12.04 7.18 -21.71
N GLU A 333 11.67 6.16 -22.47
CA GLU A 333 11.46 6.25 -23.91
C GLU A 333 10.03 6.72 -24.27
N TYR A 334 9.06 6.44 -23.41
CA TYR A 334 7.65 6.81 -23.60
C TYR A 334 6.88 6.84 -22.27
N LEU A 335 5.69 7.45 -22.35
CA LEU A 335 4.75 7.58 -21.23
C LEU A 335 3.38 7.04 -21.68
N VAL A 336 2.71 6.28 -20.83
CA VAL A 336 1.31 5.87 -21.02
C VAL A 336 0.47 6.56 -19.97
N ILE A 337 -0.38 7.50 -20.39
CA ILE A 337 -1.29 8.24 -19.51
C ILE A 337 -2.59 7.45 -19.36
N SER A 338 -2.99 7.19 -18.12
CA SER A 338 -4.10 6.33 -17.75
C SER A 338 -5.04 7.01 -16.75
N ASP A 339 -5.47 8.24 -17.04
CA ASP A 339 -6.39 8.98 -16.18
C ASP A 339 -7.67 8.18 -15.89
N HIS A 340 -8.33 8.44 -14.76
CA HIS A 340 -9.51 7.71 -14.33
C HIS A 340 -10.71 7.89 -15.25
N SER A 341 -11.54 6.83 -15.38
CA SER A 341 -12.78 6.83 -16.16
C SER A 341 -13.93 7.51 -15.42
N LYS A 342 -15.03 7.78 -16.12
CA LYS A 342 -16.11 8.67 -15.68
C LYS A 342 -16.83 8.26 -14.40
N THR A 343 -16.89 6.96 -14.05
CA THR A 343 -17.52 6.52 -12.80
C THR A 343 -16.67 6.82 -11.57
N ALA A 344 -15.37 7.06 -11.73
CA ALA A 344 -14.51 7.57 -10.68
C ALA A 344 -14.73 9.09 -10.46
N PHE A 345 -15.95 9.49 -10.12
CA PHE A 345 -16.30 10.91 -9.91
C PHE A 345 -15.45 11.55 -8.82
N TYR A 346 -15.06 10.80 -7.82
CA TYR A 346 -14.17 11.21 -6.72
C TYR A 346 -12.74 11.52 -7.18
N ALA A 347 -12.34 11.05 -8.34
CA ALA A 347 -11.05 11.31 -8.97
C ALA A 347 -11.17 12.23 -10.20
N ASN A 348 -12.28 12.95 -10.34
CA ASN A 348 -12.55 13.81 -11.50
C ASN A 348 -12.48 13.05 -12.84
N GLY A 349 -12.93 11.78 -12.86
CA GLY A 349 -12.84 10.88 -14.01
C GLY A 349 -13.37 11.47 -15.31
N LEU A 350 -12.79 11.07 -16.44
CA LEU A 350 -13.00 11.68 -17.73
C LEU A 350 -14.33 11.28 -18.35
N LYS A 351 -15.14 12.26 -18.73
CA LYS A 351 -16.29 12.07 -19.64
C LYS A 351 -15.80 12.07 -21.09
N GLU A 352 -16.66 11.61 -22.01
CA GLU A 352 -16.31 11.39 -23.41
C GLU A 352 -15.85 12.66 -24.17
N ASP A 353 -16.34 13.84 -23.78
CA ASP A 353 -15.88 15.14 -24.29
C ASP A 353 -14.46 15.45 -23.83
N ARG A 354 -14.17 15.25 -22.55
CA ARG A 354 -12.84 15.48 -21.97
C ARG A 354 -11.79 14.50 -22.51
N ILE A 355 -12.17 13.26 -22.85
CA ILE A 355 -11.28 12.31 -23.54
C ILE A 355 -10.80 12.89 -24.87
N ARG A 356 -11.70 13.47 -25.67
CA ARG A 356 -11.34 14.06 -26.96
C ARG A 356 -10.39 15.26 -26.79
N GLU A 357 -10.63 16.09 -25.79
CA GLU A 357 -9.77 17.23 -25.48
C GLU A 357 -8.37 16.77 -25.02
N GLN A 358 -8.29 15.77 -24.14
CA GLN A 358 -7.03 15.18 -23.70
C GLN A 358 -6.26 14.55 -24.87
N HIS A 359 -6.95 13.79 -25.74
CA HIS A 359 -6.33 13.20 -26.93
C HIS A 359 -5.73 14.26 -27.86
N ALA A 360 -6.43 15.40 -28.02
CA ALA A 360 -5.92 16.51 -28.84
C ALA A 360 -4.66 17.14 -28.20
N GLU A 361 -4.61 17.30 -26.87
CA GLU A 361 -3.41 17.76 -26.15
C GLU A 361 -2.26 16.77 -26.30
N ILE A 362 -2.52 15.46 -26.15
CA ILE A 362 -1.50 14.41 -26.35
C ILE A 362 -0.94 14.45 -27.79
N ASP A 363 -1.80 14.60 -28.80
CA ASP A 363 -1.36 14.69 -30.21
C ASP A 363 -0.48 15.91 -30.46
N GLU A 364 -0.77 17.05 -29.81
CA GLU A 364 0.07 18.25 -29.88
C GLU A 364 1.40 18.05 -29.18
N LEU A 365 1.40 17.50 -27.97
CA LEU A 365 2.62 17.21 -27.23
C LEU A 365 3.52 16.20 -27.97
N ASN A 366 2.95 15.18 -28.59
CA ASN A 366 3.69 14.20 -29.37
C ASN A 366 4.39 14.82 -30.60
N ARG A 367 3.81 15.87 -31.19
CA ARG A 367 4.49 16.62 -32.27
C ARG A 367 5.68 17.44 -31.74
N GLN A 368 5.53 18.00 -30.54
CA GLN A 368 6.56 18.87 -29.92
C GLN A 368 7.71 18.08 -29.30
N LEU A 369 7.43 16.92 -28.73
CA LEU A 369 8.38 16.14 -27.93
C LEU A 369 9.07 15.01 -28.71
N ALA A 370 8.79 14.85 -30.01
CA ALA A 370 9.42 13.80 -30.81
C ALA A 370 10.95 13.75 -30.62
N PRO A 371 11.59 12.57 -30.44
CA PRO A 371 11.03 11.22 -30.66
C PRO A 371 10.27 10.61 -29.45
N PHE A 372 10.17 11.29 -28.30
CA PHE A 372 9.40 10.83 -27.15
C PHE A 372 7.90 10.71 -27.50
N VAL A 373 7.21 9.72 -26.92
CA VAL A 373 5.80 9.44 -27.23
C VAL A 373 4.98 9.33 -25.95
N ILE A 374 3.83 10.01 -25.94
CA ILE A 374 2.78 9.81 -24.95
C ILE A 374 1.70 8.94 -25.62
N PHE A 375 1.41 7.77 -25.05
CA PHE A 375 0.32 6.89 -25.47
C PHE A 375 -0.96 7.26 -24.76
N LYS A 376 -2.08 7.21 -25.50
CA LYS A 376 -3.43 7.44 -24.99
C LYS A 376 -3.93 6.19 -24.30
N SER A 377 -4.14 6.27 -23.00
CA SER A 377 -4.71 5.19 -22.21
C SER A 377 -5.80 5.73 -21.28
N ILE A 378 -6.51 4.84 -20.64
CA ILE A 378 -7.49 5.10 -19.61
C ILE A 378 -7.42 4.00 -18.57
N GLU A 379 -7.48 4.35 -17.30
CA GLU A 379 -7.81 3.41 -16.25
C GLU A 379 -9.34 3.33 -16.14
N SER A 380 -9.89 2.35 -16.84
CA SER A 380 -11.33 2.12 -16.83
C SER A 380 -11.77 1.38 -15.58
N ASP A 381 -12.74 1.95 -14.86
CA ASP A 381 -13.43 1.20 -13.81
C ASP A 381 -14.03 -0.09 -14.37
N ILE A 382 -13.84 -1.19 -13.66
CA ILE A 382 -14.61 -2.40 -13.83
C ILE A 382 -15.90 -2.22 -13.04
N LEU A 383 -17.04 -2.11 -13.72
CA LEU A 383 -18.34 -1.89 -13.11
C LEU A 383 -18.80 -3.11 -12.30
N ASN A 384 -19.86 -2.96 -11.52
CA ASN A 384 -20.38 -4.02 -10.66
C ASN A 384 -20.75 -5.32 -11.39
N ASP A 385 -21.11 -5.21 -12.66
CA ASP A 385 -21.44 -6.33 -13.54
C ASP A 385 -20.24 -6.85 -14.34
N GLY A 386 -19.04 -6.24 -14.16
CA GLY A 386 -17.81 -6.59 -14.88
C GLY A 386 -17.64 -5.91 -16.25
N ALA A 387 -18.56 -5.03 -16.66
CA ALA A 387 -18.36 -4.20 -17.86
C ALA A 387 -17.31 -3.13 -17.61
N LEU A 388 -16.65 -2.66 -18.68
CA LEU A 388 -15.85 -1.44 -18.64
C LEU A 388 -16.74 -0.19 -18.69
N ASP A 389 -16.20 0.93 -18.25
CA ASP A 389 -16.97 2.17 -18.01
C ASP A 389 -17.38 2.93 -19.29
N TYR A 390 -16.91 2.50 -20.47
CA TYR A 390 -17.25 3.12 -21.76
C TYR A 390 -17.75 2.12 -22.79
N SER A 391 -18.45 2.64 -23.82
CA SER A 391 -18.78 1.87 -25.02
C SER A 391 -17.54 1.51 -25.83
N ASN A 392 -17.64 0.48 -26.65
CA ASN A 392 -16.54 0.05 -27.52
C ASN A 392 -16.06 1.17 -28.47
N ASP A 393 -16.95 2.07 -28.92
CA ASP A 393 -16.57 3.21 -29.77
C ASP A 393 -15.57 4.15 -29.06
N ILE A 394 -15.77 4.37 -27.76
CA ILE A 394 -14.86 5.19 -26.96
C ILE A 394 -13.59 4.38 -26.64
N LEU A 395 -13.72 3.13 -26.21
CA LEU A 395 -12.58 2.28 -25.88
C LEU A 395 -11.62 2.09 -27.06
N SER A 396 -12.15 2.08 -28.29
CA SER A 396 -11.36 1.95 -29.53
C SER A 396 -10.44 3.15 -29.80
N THR A 397 -10.70 4.31 -29.18
CA THR A 397 -9.89 5.54 -29.36
C THR A 397 -8.60 5.54 -28.54
N PHE A 398 -8.45 4.62 -27.59
CA PHE A 398 -7.26 4.48 -26.78
C PHE A 398 -6.25 3.50 -27.39
N ASP A 399 -4.97 3.72 -27.17
CA ASP A 399 -3.90 2.80 -27.54
C ASP A 399 -3.90 1.57 -26.63
N LEU A 400 -4.24 1.76 -25.33
CA LEU A 400 -4.23 0.75 -24.29
C LEU A 400 -5.32 1.08 -23.25
N VAL A 401 -5.96 0.07 -22.67
CA VAL A 401 -6.94 0.21 -21.58
C VAL A 401 -6.48 -0.62 -20.38
N ILE A 402 -6.34 0.03 -19.24
CA ILE A 402 -6.13 -0.62 -17.94
C ILE A 402 -7.51 -0.78 -17.31
N ALA A 403 -7.84 -1.97 -16.84
CA ALA A 403 -9.11 -2.26 -16.18
C ALA A 403 -8.89 -2.48 -14.68
N SER A 404 -9.53 -1.68 -13.83
CA SER A 404 -9.31 -1.68 -12.39
C SER A 404 -10.61 -1.64 -11.59
N VAL A 405 -10.57 -2.12 -10.35
CA VAL A 405 -11.70 -2.08 -9.42
C VAL A 405 -11.47 -1.03 -8.36
N HIS A 406 -12.29 0.02 -8.32
CA HIS A 406 -12.18 1.11 -7.33
C HIS A 406 -13.37 1.20 -6.36
N SER A 407 -14.46 0.49 -6.63
CA SER A 407 -15.67 0.55 -5.82
C SER A 407 -16.14 -0.83 -5.38
N ASN A 408 -16.91 -0.88 -4.27
CA ASN A 408 -17.46 -2.12 -3.73
C ASN A 408 -16.39 -3.17 -3.43
N LEU A 409 -15.27 -2.74 -2.84
CA LEU A 409 -14.12 -3.59 -2.54
C LEU A 409 -14.42 -4.70 -1.52
N LYS A 410 -15.50 -4.57 -0.75
CA LYS A 410 -15.99 -5.59 0.20
C LYS A 410 -16.95 -6.57 -0.49
N MET A 411 -16.44 -7.35 -1.43
CA MET A 411 -17.25 -8.33 -2.17
C MET A 411 -16.82 -9.77 -1.87
N SER A 412 -17.73 -10.73 -2.09
CA SER A 412 -17.40 -12.16 -2.02
C SER A 412 -16.48 -12.56 -3.17
N GLU A 413 -15.75 -13.67 -3.01
CA GLU A 413 -14.91 -14.24 -4.05
C GLU A 413 -15.70 -14.49 -5.35
N GLU A 414 -16.91 -15.07 -5.25
CA GLU A 414 -17.78 -15.32 -6.41
C GLU A 414 -18.07 -14.05 -7.20
N LYS A 415 -18.42 -12.95 -6.49
CA LYS A 415 -18.69 -11.67 -7.12
C LYS A 415 -17.42 -11.06 -7.72
N ALA A 416 -16.30 -11.14 -7.03
CA ALA A 416 -15.01 -10.66 -7.52
C ALA A 416 -14.60 -11.41 -8.79
N MET A 417 -14.68 -12.74 -8.77
CA MET A 417 -14.35 -13.57 -9.92
C MET A 417 -15.23 -13.27 -11.12
N THR A 418 -16.56 -13.19 -10.94
CA THR A 418 -17.48 -12.85 -12.04
C THR A 418 -17.16 -11.49 -12.66
N ARG A 419 -16.89 -10.50 -11.81
CA ARG A 419 -16.58 -9.13 -12.20
C ARG A 419 -15.27 -9.05 -12.99
N LEU A 420 -14.21 -9.66 -12.48
CA LEU A 420 -12.88 -9.64 -13.10
C LEU A 420 -12.82 -10.46 -14.39
N LEU A 421 -13.37 -11.67 -14.40
CA LEU A 421 -13.36 -12.52 -15.60
C LEU A 421 -14.07 -11.85 -16.77
N ARG A 422 -15.23 -11.22 -16.53
CA ARG A 422 -15.94 -10.48 -17.59
C ARG A 422 -15.12 -9.29 -18.10
N ALA A 423 -14.42 -8.56 -17.25
CA ALA A 423 -13.54 -7.46 -17.66
C ALA A 423 -12.32 -7.96 -18.46
N ILE A 424 -11.73 -9.10 -18.06
CA ILE A 424 -10.60 -9.73 -18.77
C ILE A 424 -11.04 -10.19 -20.17
N GLU A 425 -12.26 -10.72 -20.31
CA GLU A 425 -12.82 -11.16 -21.59
C GLU A 425 -13.12 -9.99 -22.54
N ASN A 426 -13.25 -8.76 -22.03
CA ASN A 426 -13.46 -7.60 -22.90
C ASN A 426 -12.24 -7.39 -23.82
N PRO A 427 -12.42 -7.30 -25.16
CA PRO A 427 -11.31 -7.24 -26.10
C PRO A 427 -10.42 -6.00 -25.94
N TYR A 428 -10.93 -4.93 -25.36
CA TYR A 428 -10.17 -3.69 -25.12
C TYR A 428 -9.29 -3.76 -23.86
N THR A 429 -9.61 -4.60 -22.87
CA THR A 429 -8.78 -4.75 -21.67
C THR A 429 -7.37 -5.21 -22.03
N ALA A 430 -6.39 -4.35 -21.90
CA ALA A 430 -4.99 -4.63 -22.19
C ALA A 430 -4.18 -4.99 -20.95
N VAL A 431 -4.46 -4.33 -19.83
CA VAL A 431 -3.82 -4.55 -18.55
C VAL A 431 -4.90 -4.72 -17.49
N LEU A 432 -4.75 -5.69 -16.60
CA LEU A 432 -5.54 -5.81 -15.38
C LEU A 432 -4.78 -5.09 -14.27
N GLY A 433 -5.29 -3.93 -13.85
CA GLY A 433 -4.67 -3.06 -12.84
C GLY A 433 -4.89 -3.59 -11.43
N HIS A 434 -3.94 -3.33 -10.52
CA HIS A 434 -3.91 -3.70 -9.07
C HIS A 434 -4.94 -4.76 -8.65
N LEU A 435 -4.68 -5.97 -9.08
CA LEU A 435 -5.56 -7.17 -9.15
C LEU A 435 -6.52 -7.36 -7.97
N THR A 436 -6.09 -7.13 -6.74
CA THR A 436 -6.89 -7.39 -5.53
C THR A 436 -7.36 -6.14 -4.81
N GLY A 437 -6.86 -4.96 -5.20
CA GLY A 437 -7.13 -3.69 -4.53
C GLY A 437 -6.59 -3.65 -3.11
N ARG A 438 -5.60 -4.49 -2.75
CA ARG A 438 -4.97 -4.48 -1.43
C ARG A 438 -4.23 -3.19 -1.15
N LEU A 439 -4.15 -2.83 0.13
CA LEU A 439 -3.25 -1.81 0.66
C LEU A 439 -2.51 -2.39 1.87
N LEU A 440 -1.22 -2.56 1.75
CA LEU A 440 -0.37 -3.10 2.81
C LEU A 440 -0.52 -2.27 4.10
N LEU A 441 -0.60 -2.95 5.23
CA LEU A 441 -0.84 -2.38 6.56
C LEU A 441 -2.18 -1.64 6.73
N SER A 442 -3.08 -1.71 5.74
CA SER A 442 -4.32 -0.92 5.76
C SER A 442 -5.56 -1.74 5.44
N ARG A 443 -5.56 -2.44 4.31
CA ARG A 443 -6.71 -3.19 3.83
C ARG A 443 -6.25 -4.46 3.12
N PRO A 444 -6.76 -5.64 3.49
CA PRO A 444 -6.57 -6.84 2.68
C PRO A 444 -7.23 -6.65 1.31
N GLY A 445 -6.71 -7.29 0.29
CA GLY A 445 -7.39 -7.37 -1.00
C GLY A 445 -8.72 -8.12 -0.90
N TYR A 446 -9.62 -7.90 -1.83
CA TYR A 446 -10.81 -8.75 -1.95
C TYR A 446 -10.38 -10.17 -2.37
N PRO A 447 -11.14 -11.21 -1.93
CA PRO A 447 -10.77 -12.60 -2.21
C PRO A 447 -10.94 -12.94 -3.70
N VAL A 448 -9.93 -13.62 -4.27
CA VAL A 448 -9.93 -14.12 -5.66
C VAL A 448 -9.22 -15.46 -5.77
N ASP A 449 -9.60 -16.28 -6.75
CA ASP A 449 -8.81 -17.40 -7.22
C ASP A 449 -7.73 -16.89 -8.19
N HIS A 450 -6.54 -16.58 -7.67
CA HIS A 450 -5.43 -16.03 -8.45
C HIS A 450 -5.07 -16.89 -9.66
N LYS A 451 -5.11 -18.21 -9.53
CA LYS A 451 -4.76 -19.11 -10.64
C LYS A 451 -5.74 -18.98 -11.80
N LYS A 452 -7.04 -18.95 -11.51
CA LYS A 452 -8.06 -18.74 -12.53
C LYS A 452 -7.96 -17.38 -13.20
N ILE A 453 -7.68 -16.32 -12.43
CA ILE A 453 -7.48 -14.97 -12.99
C ILE A 453 -6.25 -14.94 -13.89
N ILE A 454 -5.12 -15.50 -13.45
CA ILE A 454 -3.90 -15.57 -14.26
C ILE A 454 -4.13 -16.36 -15.55
N ASP A 455 -4.75 -17.54 -15.45
CA ASP A 455 -5.08 -18.37 -16.62
C ASP A 455 -6.01 -17.63 -17.59
N ALA A 456 -7.00 -16.89 -17.09
CA ALA A 456 -7.89 -16.04 -17.90
C ALA A 456 -7.13 -14.89 -18.58
N CYS A 457 -6.24 -14.22 -17.87
CA CYS A 457 -5.40 -13.16 -18.45
C CYS A 457 -4.53 -13.68 -19.60
N VAL A 458 -3.88 -14.83 -19.40
CA VAL A 458 -3.07 -15.47 -20.45
C VAL A 458 -3.93 -15.84 -21.67
N ALA A 459 -5.08 -16.48 -21.45
CA ALA A 459 -6.00 -16.88 -22.52
C ALA A 459 -6.54 -15.69 -23.33
N ASN A 460 -6.65 -14.53 -22.71
CA ASN A 460 -7.18 -13.30 -23.31
C ASN A 460 -6.11 -12.27 -23.69
N HIS A 461 -4.81 -12.62 -23.64
CA HIS A 461 -3.70 -11.69 -23.92
C HIS A 461 -3.78 -10.39 -23.10
N VAL A 462 -4.16 -10.52 -21.82
CA VAL A 462 -4.21 -9.42 -20.86
C VAL A 462 -2.96 -9.46 -20.00
N VAL A 463 -2.25 -8.35 -19.92
CA VAL A 463 -1.08 -8.16 -19.04
C VAL A 463 -1.56 -8.03 -17.61
N ILE A 464 -0.81 -8.56 -16.67
CA ILE A 464 -1.13 -8.42 -15.25
C ILE A 464 -0.22 -7.35 -14.65
N GLU A 465 -0.82 -6.34 -14.04
CA GLU A 465 -0.06 -5.31 -13.36
C GLU A 465 0.58 -5.85 -12.07
N LEU A 466 1.84 -5.51 -11.86
CA LEU A 466 2.44 -5.38 -10.54
C LEU A 466 2.49 -3.89 -10.21
N ASN A 467 1.45 -3.40 -9.55
CA ASN A 467 1.42 -2.02 -9.08
C ASN A 467 2.59 -1.79 -8.12
N ALA A 468 3.47 -0.86 -8.48
CA ALA A 468 4.74 -0.63 -7.79
C ALA A 468 4.62 0.30 -6.59
N HIS A 469 3.46 0.92 -6.37
CA HIS A 469 3.27 1.79 -5.21
C HIS A 469 3.54 1.00 -3.91
N PRO A 470 4.43 1.48 -3.01
CA PRO A 470 4.89 0.72 -1.84
C PRO A 470 3.77 0.22 -0.92
N ARG A 471 2.61 0.92 -0.90
CA ARG A 471 1.43 0.50 -0.14
C ARG A 471 0.59 -0.56 -0.84
N ARG A 472 0.80 -0.80 -2.12
CA ARG A 472 0.06 -1.80 -2.90
C ARG A 472 0.88 -3.06 -3.14
N LEU A 473 1.91 -2.99 -3.96
CA LEU A 473 2.68 -4.11 -4.50
C LEU A 473 1.75 -5.26 -4.94
N ASP A 474 0.73 -4.90 -5.74
CA ASP A 474 -0.39 -5.73 -6.19
C ASP A 474 -0.34 -5.88 -7.73
N MET A 475 -0.23 -7.03 -8.27
CA MET A 475 -0.37 -8.42 -7.76
C MET A 475 0.75 -8.79 -6.77
N ASP A 476 0.39 -9.63 -5.79
CA ASP A 476 1.38 -10.19 -4.86
C ASP A 476 2.46 -10.98 -5.61
N TRP A 477 3.73 -10.66 -5.34
CA TRP A 477 4.88 -11.28 -6.01
C TRP A 477 4.89 -12.82 -5.91
N ARG A 478 4.25 -13.39 -4.90
CA ARG A 478 4.16 -14.85 -4.68
C ARG A 478 3.42 -15.56 -5.82
N TRP A 479 2.60 -14.82 -6.57
CA TRP A 479 1.87 -15.33 -7.74
C TRP A 479 2.58 -15.11 -9.07
N ILE A 480 3.60 -14.26 -9.11
CA ILE A 480 4.33 -13.95 -10.36
C ILE A 480 4.99 -15.21 -10.94
N GLY A 481 5.59 -16.07 -10.10
CA GLY A 481 6.18 -17.33 -10.57
C GLY A 481 5.16 -18.18 -11.35
N TYR A 482 3.98 -18.39 -10.80
CA TYR A 482 2.91 -19.11 -11.50
C TYR A 482 2.48 -18.40 -12.79
N ALA A 483 2.40 -17.08 -12.78
CA ALA A 483 2.05 -16.31 -13.97
C ALA A 483 3.10 -16.48 -15.09
N LEU A 484 4.38 -16.45 -14.75
CA LEU A 484 5.49 -16.66 -15.70
C LEU A 484 5.47 -18.09 -16.28
N ASP A 485 5.21 -19.10 -15.47
CA ASP A 485 5.08 -20.51 -15.91
C ASP A 485 3.92 -20.69 -16.91
N LYS A 486 2.86 -19.89 -16.77
CA LYS A 486 1.71 -19.86 -17.70
C LYS A 486 1.98 -18.99 -18.94
N GLY A 487 3.12 -18.30 -19.02
CA GLY A 487 3.47 -17.44 -20.13
C GLY A 487 2.88 -16.03 -20.07
N ALA A 488 2.36 -15.61 -18.89
CA ALA A 488 1.86 -14.25 -18.69
C ALA A 488 2.97 -13.20 -18.93
N LEU A 489 2.53 -12.02 -19.37
CA LEU A 489 3.32 -10.79 -19.36
C LEU A 489 2.92 -9.99 -18.12
N ILE A 490 3.89 -9.45 -17.41
CA ILE A 490 3.70 -8.58 -16.25
C ILE A 490 3.99 -7.14 -16.65
N SER A 491 3.39 -6.15 -15.99
CA SER A 491 3.75 -4.72 -16.13
C SER A 491 4.02 -4.15 -14.75
N ILE A 492 5.21 -3.62 -14.54
CA ILE A 492 5.57 -2.92 -13.29
C ILE A 492 5.21 -1.46 -13.48
N ASP A 493 4.15 -1.01 -12.82
CA ASP A 493 3.53 0.28 -13.04
C ASP A 493 3.42 1.06 -11.73
N PRO A 494 3.81 2.36 -11.69
CA PRO A 494 3.86 3.12 -10.44
C PRO A 494 2.50 3.61 -9.95
N ASP A 495 1.48 3.66 -10.82
CA ASP A 495 0.18 4.27 -10.52
C ASP A 495 0.37 5.71 -9.98
N ALA A 496 1.18 6.47 -10.70
CA ALA A 496 1.75 7.71 -10.20
C ALA A 496 0.78 8.88 -10.37
N HIS A 497 0.43 9.55 -9.29
CA HIS A 497 -0.40 10.77 -9.26
C HIS A 497 0.45 12.06 -9.22
N SER A 498 1.75 11.91 -9.35
CA SER A 498 2.73 13.00 -9.52
C SER A 498 4.02 12.47 -10.13
N THR A 499 4.83 13.37 -10.68
CA THR A 499 6.18 13.02 -11.19
C THR A 499 7.09 12.44 -10.11
N ALA A 500 6.86 12.76 -8.84
CA ALA A 500 7.58 12.19 -7.71
C ALA A 500 7.28 10.68 -7.51
N GLY A 501 6.10 10.21 -7.91
CA GLY A 501 5.69 8.80 -7.82
C GLY A 501 6.45 7.88 -8.79
N TYR A 502 7.11 8.40 -9.82
CA TYR A 502 7.90 7.58 -10.76
C TYR A 502 9.03 6.78 -10.09
N LYS A 503 9.54 7.26 -8.96
CA LYS A 503 10.54 6.53 -8.15
C LYS A 503 10.01 5.21 -7.59
N ASP A 504 8.69 5.07 -7.46
CA ASP A 504 8.05 3.91 -6.84
C ASP A 504 8.21 2.63 -7.69
N ILE A 505 8.49 2.77 -9.00
CA ILE A 505 8.91 1.66 -9.88
C ILE A 505 9.96 0.77 -9.22
N ARG A 506 10.91 1.35 -8.48
CA ARG A 506 11.95 0.60 -7.80
C ARG A 506 11.39 -0.46 -6.86
N TYR A 507 10.32 -0.16 -6.11
CA TYR A 507 9.72 -1.11 -5.17
C TYR A 507 8.99 -2.25 -5.88
N GLY A 508 8.37 -1.97 -7.02
CA GLY A 508 7.82 -3.00 -7.90
C GLY A 508 8.92 -3.93 -8.45
N VAL A 509 10.08 -3.36 -8.86
CA VAL A 509 11.24 -4.15 -9.29
C VAL A 509 11.76 -5.04 -8.16
N LEU A 510 11.95 -4.52 -6.94
CA LEU A 510 12.38 -5.32 -5.79
C LEU A 510 11.41 -6.47 -5.49
N ALA A 511 10.11 -6.23 -5.58
CA ALA A 511 9.09 -7.27 -5.42
C ALA A 511 9.16 -8.33 -6.55
N ALA A 512 9.32 -7.88 -7.81
CA ALA A 512 9.40 -8.76 -8.97
C ALA A 512 10.66 -9.64 -8.99
N GLN A 513 11.79 -9.12 -8.52
CA GLN A 513 13.05 -9.85 -8.39
C GLN A 513 12.91 -11.11 -7.53
N LYS A 514 12.08 -11.05 -6.48
CA LYS A 514 11.81 -12.20 -5.57
C LYS A 514 11.25 -13.39 -6.34
N ALA A 515 10.41 -13.13 -7.32
CA ALA A 515 9.78 -14.15 -8.17
C ALA A 515 10.60 -14.53 -9.43
N GLY A 516 11.71 -13.84 -9.67
CA GLY A 516 12.56 -14.11 -10.84
C GLY A 516 12.04 -13.51 -12.15
N LEU A 517 11.26 -12.43 -12.09
CA LEU A 517 10.83 -11.73 -13.30
C LEU A 517 12.05 -11.22 -14.07
N THR A 518 12.05 -11.39 -15.39
CA THR A 518 13.07 -10.86 -16.31
C THR A 518 12.52 -9.65 -17.08
N SER A 519 13.39 -8.80 -17.59
CA SER A 519 12.99 -7.63 -18.40
C SER A 519 12.21 -8.01 -19.67
N GLU A 520 12.46 -9.19 -20.22
CA GLU A 520 11.74 -9.71 -21.40
C GLU A 520 10.27 -10.00 -21.13
N LYS A 521 9.94 -10.32 -19.88
CA LYS A 521 8.59 -10.65 -19.40
C LYS A 521 7.89 -9.48 -18.72
N ASN A 522 8.47 -8.27 -18.77
CA ASN A 522 7.91 -7.06 -18.23
C ASN A 522 7.57 -6.05 -19.34
N LEU A 523 6.31 -5.62 -19.42
CA LEU A 523 5.81 -4.71 -20.44
C LEU A 523 6.49 -3.34 -20.39
N SER A 524 6.65 -2.76 -19.18
CA SER A 524 7.29 -1.46 -18.99
C SER A 524 8.80 -1.47 -19.27
N SER A 525 9.40 -2.65 -19.55
CA SER A 525 10.79 -2.80 -20.03
C SER A 525 10.89 -2.86 -21.56
N PHE A 526 9.77 -2.83 -22.28
CA PHE A 526 9.83 -2.85 -23.74
C PHE A 526 10.34 -1.51 -24.26
N THR A 527 11.22 -1.57 -25.29
CA THR A 527 11.57 -0.37 -26.07
C THR A 527 10.34 0.20 -26.75
N LEU A 528 10.35 1.47 -27.10
CA LEU A 528 9.24 2.11 -27.82
C LEU A 528 8.81 1.32 -29.07
N GLU A 529 9.75 0.78 -29.84
CA GLU A 529 9.47 -0.01 -31.03
C GLU A 529 8.79 -1.34 -30.68
N LYS A 530 9.31 -2.07 -29.67
CA LYS A 530 8.75 -3.33 -29.20
C LYS A 530 7.34 -3.12 -28.62
N PHE A 531 7.13 -2.02 -27.90
CA PHE A 531 5.83 -1.68 -27.34
C PHE A 531 4.77 -1.40 -28.43
N ARG A 532 5.13 -0.63 -29.47
CA ARG A 532 4.26 -0.40 -30.64
C ARG A 532 3.88 -1.70 -31.34
N THR A 533 4.86 -2.55 -31.57
CA THR A 533 4.65 -3.88 -32.17
C THR A 533 3.69 -4.72 -31.32
N TYR A 534 3.94 -4.76 -30.02
CA TYR A 534 3.08 -5.47 -29.07
C TYR A 534 1.62 -4.98 -29.12
N LEU A 535 1.38 -3.65 -29.10
CA LEU A 535 0.03 -3.08 -29.19
C LEU A 535 -0.68 -3.48 -30.49
N ALA A 536 0.02 -3.44 -31.64
CA ALA A 536 -0.53 -3.81 -32.93
C ALA A 536 -0.88 -5.31 -33.00
N GLU A 537 0.02 -6.18 -32.55
CA GLU A 537 -0.19 -7.64 -32.49
C GLU A 537 -1.35 -8.00 -31.57
N ARG A 538 -1.40 -7.38 -30.39
CA ARG A 538 -2.49 -7.58 -29.43
C ARG A 538 -3.84 -7.17 -30.01
N ARG A 539 -3.95 -5.98 -30.62
CA ARG A 539 -5.20 -5.56 -31.28
C ARG A 539 -5.65 -6.56 -32.34
N LYS A 540 -4.73 -7.01 -33.17
CA LYS A 540 -5.01 -8.04 -34.18
C LYS A 540 -5.49 -9.37 -33.55
N SER A 541 -4.84 -9.84 -32.49
CA SER A 541 -5.20 -11.09 -31.81
C SER A 541 -6.56 -11.01 -31.13
N ARG A 542 -6.99 -9.83 -30.70
CA ARG A 542 -8.28 -9.57 -30.05
C ARG A 542 -9.39 -9.17 -31.04
N GLY A 543 -9.07 -9.00 -32.32
CA GLY A 543 -10.02 -8.66 -33.37
C GLY A 543 -10.53 -7.20 -33.31
N ILE A 544 -9.72 -6.27 -32.83
CA ILE A 544 -10.05 -4.84 -32.68
C ILE A 544 -9.07 -3.95 -33.44
#